data_a9a84501a7d208ecc7c15fbe04633a12
#
_entry.id   a9a84501a7d208ecc7c15fbe04633a12
#
_cell.length_a   1.000
_cell.length_b   1.000
_cell.length_c   1.000
_cell.angle_alpha   90.00
_cell.angle_beta   90.00
_cell.angle_gamma   90.00
#
_symmetry.space_group_name_H-M   'P 1'
#
loop_
_entity.id
_entity.type
_entity.pdbx_description
1 polymer ?
#
loop_
_entity_poly.entity_id
_entity_poly.type
_entity_poly.pdbx_seq_one_letter_code
_entity_poly.pdbx_strand_id
1 'polypeptide(L)'
;MEKEFLEKLKTRCNSLGIDIDILGDSEILLIYNGTTFNMQYYVYNNKLEVPLSIVNMTIKGKEYGYEDYDFVDVDYTDFYKTVDEAVDEVTDIVVNSDIRRKALKVINSFESIIEDMKQDDLNILLSYIKNNYDL
;
A
#
# COMPACT_ATOMS: atom_id res chain seq x y z
N MET A 1 1.78 -6.67 24.58
CA MET A 1 2.21 -6.09 23.30
C MET A 1 1.04 -5.59 22.44
N GLU A 2 0.02 -6.38 22.24
CA GLU A 2 -1.10 -5.98 21.36
C GLU A 2 -1.82 -4.71 21.82
N LYS A 3 -2.13 -4.60 23.09
CA LYS A 3 -2.78 -3.41 23.63
C LYS A 3 -1.92 -2.17 23.54
N GLU A 4 -0.64 -2.27 23.88
CA GLU A 4 0.33 -1.18 23.78
C GLU A 4 0.52 -0.76 22.33
N PHE A 5 0.60 -1.72 21.41
CA PHE A 5 0.70 -1.46 19.99
C PHE A 5 -0.49 -0.64 19.47
N LEU A 6 -1.71 -1.04 19.81
CA LEU A 6 -2.90 -0.32 19.37
C LEU A 6 -2.94 1.10 19.90
N GLU A 7 -2.62 1.30 21.19
CA GLU A 7 -2.61 2.63 21.79
C GLU A 7 -1.57 3.56 21.15
N LYS A 8 -0.36 3.07 20.94
CA LYS A 8 0.72 3.85 20.29
C LYS A 8 0.42 4.10 18.82
N LEU A 9 -0.16 3.13 18.14
CA LEU A 9 -0.57 3.28 16.74
C LEU A 9 -1.62 4.37 16.60
N LYS A 10 -2.65 4.38 17.45
CA LYS A 10 -3.69 5.42 17.45
C LYS A 10 -3.08 6.82 17.62
N THR A 11 -2.16 6.97 18.56
CA THR A 11 -1.50 8.25 18.81
C THR A 11 -0.68 8.71 17.59
N ARG A 12 0.09 7.80 17.01
CA ARG A 12 0.90 8.10 15.83
C ARG A 12 0.04 8.42 14.62
N CYS A 13 -0.99 7.64 14.35
CA CYS A 13 -1.93 7.89 13.26
C CYS A 13 -2.60 9.24 13.38
N ASN A 14 -3.05 9.60 14.57
CA ASN A 14 -3.65 10.90 14.81
C ASN A 14 -2.67 12.05 14.49
N SER A 15 -1.42 11.92 14.86
CA SER A 15 -0.40 12.95 14.58
C SER A 15 -0.04 13.07 13.09
N LEU A 16 -0.21 11.97 12.32
CA LEU A 16 0.13 11.92 10.89
C LEU A 16 -1.06 12.15 9.97
N GLY A 17 -2.28 12.30 10.51
CA GLY A 17 -3.48 12.45 9.71
C GLY A 17 -3.97 11.15 9.08
N ILE A 18 -3.62 10.01 9.66
CA ILE A 18 -4.12 8.71 9.26
C ILE A 18 -5.38 8.40 10.04
N ASP A 19 -6.49 8.15 9.34
CA ASP A 19 -7.73 7.72 9.98
C ASP A 19 -7.65 6.24 10.31
N ILE A 20 -8.15 5.88 11.50
CA ILE A 20 -8.13 4.52 12.01
C ILE A 20 -9.56 4.07 12.34
N ASP A 21 -9.94 2.91 11.83
CA ASP A 21 -11.26 2.30 12.08
C ASP A 21 -11.08 0.88 12.61
N ILE A 22 -11.56 0.62 13.80
CA ILE A 22 -11.41 -0.66 14.48
C ILE A 22 -12.55 -1.57 14.04
N LEU A 23 -12.22 -2.69 13.38
CA LEU A 23 -13.19 -3.66 12.89
C LEU A 23 -13.43 -4.80 13.86
N GLY A 24 -12.45 -5.14 14.70
CA GLY A 24 -12.51 -6.25 15.63
C GLY A 24 -11.35 -6.25 16.60
N ASP A 25 -11.16 -7.37 17.31
CA ASP A 25 -10.16 -7.46 18.38
C ASP A 25 -8.72 -7.29 17.89
N SER A 26 -8.42 -7.69 16.68
CA SER A 26 -7.07 -7.64 16.11
C SER A 26 -7.08 -7.24 14.64
N GLU A 27 -8.10 -6.50 14.21
CA GLU A 27 -8.26 -6.07 12.83
C GLU A 27 -8.69 -4.61 12.77
N ILE A 28 -7.98 -3.83 11.97
CA ILE A 28 -8.26 -2.40 11.80
C ILE A 28 -8.10 -1.98 10.35
N LEU A 29 -8.77 -0.88 9.98
CA LEU A 29 -8.54 -0.18 8.72
C LEU A 29 -7.74 1.08 9.00
N LEU A 30 -6.78 1.36 8.14
CA LEU A 30 -6.01 2.60 8.13
C LEU A 30 -6.28 3.30 6.81
N ILE A 31 -6.69 4.57 6.87
CA ILE A 31 -7.07 5.33 5.70
C ILE A 31 -6.21 6.58 5.61
N TYR A 32 -5.51 6.74 4.49
CA TYR A 32 -4.62 7.86 4.27
C TYR A 32 -4.63 8.26 2.80
N ASN A 33 -4.94 9.54 2.53
CA ASN A 33 -4.94 10.11 1.17
C ASN A 33 -5.68 9.25 0.12
N GLY A 34 -6.87 8.74 0.49
CA GLY A 34 -7.69 7.94 -0.41
C GLY A 34 -7.24 6.49 -0.57
N THR A 35 -6.24 6.05 0.19
CA THR A 35 -5.82 4.65 0.23
C THR A 35 -6.30 4.02 1.52
N THR A 36 -6.96 2.86 1.42
CA THR A 36 -7.44 2.10 2.55
C THR A 36 -6.60 0.85 2.72
N PHE A 37 -6.04 0.68 3.91
CA PHE A 37 -5.29 -0.51 4.29
C PHE A 37 -6.10 -1.34 5.27
N ASN A 38 -6.07 -2.65 5.11
CA ASN A 38 -6.49 -3.60 6.13
C ASN A 38 -5.26 -4.10 6.87
N MET A 39 -5.29 -4.05 8.19
CA MET A 39 -4.19 -4.51 9.03
C MET A 39 -4.70 -5.45 10.10
N GLN A 40 -3.97 -6.53 10.31
CA GLN A 40 -4.14 -7.40 11.46
C GLN A 40 -2.89 -7.33 12.32
N TYR A 41 -3.01 -7.69 13.59
CA TYR A 41 -1.86 -7.72 14.49
C TYR A 41 -2.07 -8.75 15.59
N TYR A 42 -1.05 -9.54 15.86
CA TYR A 42 -1.07 -10.55 16.92
C TYR A 42 0.34 -10.90 17.37
N VAL A 43 0.43 -11.43 18.57
CA VAL A 43 1.71 -11.86 19.15
C VAL A 43 1.95 -13.33 18.84
N TYR A 44 3.12 -13.64 18.31
CA TYR A 44 3.58 -14.99 18.05
C TYR A 44 5.07 -15.10 18.39
N ASN A 45 5.43 -16.07 19.22
CA ASN A 45 6.82 -16.26 19.67
C ASN A 45 7.47 -14.98 20.22
N ASN A 46 6.76 -14.24 21.07
CA ASN A 46 7.20 -12.98 21.67
C ASN A 46 7.51 -11.87 20.66
N LYS A 47 7.03 -12.01 19.44
CA LYS A 47 7.11 -10.99 18.41
C LYS A 47 5.71 -10.56 17.98
N LEU A 48 5.61 -9.32 17.55
CA LEU A 48 4.38 -8.80 16.98
C LEU A 48 4.39 -9.04 15.48
N GLU A 49 3.45 -9.83 15.00
CA GLU A 49 3.24 -10.05 13.57
C GLU A 49 2.16 -9.11 13.07
N VAL A 50 2.44 -8.39 11.99
CA VAL A 50 1.52 -7.40 11.43
C VAL A 50 1.36 -7.63 9.93
N PRO A 51 0.34 -8.38 9.50
CA PRO A 51 -0.08 -8.41 8.10
C PRO A 51 -0.78 -7.11 7.72
N LEU A 52 -0.37 -6.51 6.63
CA LEU A 52 -0.89 -5.24 6.11
C LEU A 52 -1.11 -5.37 4.61
N SER A 53 -2.29 -5.02 4.12
CA SER A 53 -2.60 -5.05 2.69
C SER A 53 -3.40 -3.83 2.28
N ILE A 54 -3.26 -3.42 1.01
CA ILE A 54 -4.07 -2.35 0.44
C ILE A 54 -5.38 -2.94 -0.05
N VAL A 55 -6.49 -2.41 0.44
CA VAL A 55 -7.84 -2.83 0.05
C VAL A 55 -8.31 -2.09 -1.19
N ASN A 56 -8.17 -0.78 -1.18
CA ASN A 56 -8.52 0.05 -2.32
C ASN A 56 -7.74 1.38 -2.32
N MET A 57 -7.74 2.02 -3.48
CA MET A 57 -7.20 3.37 -3.67
C MET A 57 -8.21 4.20 -4.45
N THR A 58 -8.35 5.47 -4.11
CA THR A 58 -9.12 6.43 -4.89
C THR A 58 -8.18 7.48 -5.48
N ILE A 59 -8.16 7.59 -6.81
CA ILE A 59 -7.33 8.54 -7.53
C ILE A 59 -8.23 9.36 -8.46
N LYS A 60 -8.30 10.67 -8.24
CA LYS A 60 -9.13 11.58 -9.03
C LYS A 60 -10.60 11.13 -9.12
N GLY A 61 -11.13 10.64 -8.01
CA GLY A 61 -12.52 10.19 -7.93
C GLY A 61 -12.79 8.80 -8.47
N LYS A 62 -11.80 8.13 -9.06
CA LYS A 62 -11.93 6.75 -9.52
C LYS A 62 -11.36 5.80 -8.47
N GLU A 63 -12.13 4.78 -8.13
CA GLU A 63 -11.73 3.75 -7.18
C GLU A 63 -11.03 2.59 -7.90
N TYR A 64 -9.90 2.16 -7.35
CA TYR A 64 -9.14 1.01 -7.81
C TYR A 64 -9.12 -0.04 -6.72
N GLY A 65 -9.60 -1.25 -7.03
CA GLY A 65 -9.54 -2.39 -6.14
C GLY A 65 -8.22 -3.15 -6.27
N TYR A 66 -8.11 -4.22 -5.49
CA TYR A 66 -6.89 -5.05 -5.44
C TYR A 66 -6.45 -5.54 -6.84
N GLU A 67 -7.38 -5.92 -7.69
CA GLU A 67 -7.10 -6.47 -9.03
C GLU A 67 -6.50 -5.43 -9.99
N ASP A 68 -6.76 -4.16 -9.74
CA ASP A 68 -6.33 -3.07 -10.62
C ASP A 68 -4.85 -2.68 -10.44
N TYR A 69 -4.23 -3.12 -9.34
CA TYR A 69 -2.87 -2.75 -9.00
C TYR A 69 -2.03 -3.94 -8.48
N ASP A 70 -2.31 -5.14 -8.98
CA ASP A 70 -1.59 -6.36 -8.59
C ASP A 70 -0.12 -6.38 -9.02
N PHE A 71 0.26 -5.51 -9.96
CA PHE A 71 1.63 -5.31 -10.35
C PHE A 71 2.46 -4.47 -9.34
N VAL A 72 1.82 -3.88 -8.36
CA VAL A 72 2.46 -3.13 -7.29
C VAL A 72 2.47 -4.00 -6.03
N ASP A 73 3.60 -4.04 -5.33
CA ASP A 73 3.65 -4.75 -4.06
C ASP A 73 2.75 -4.06 -3.04
N VAL A 74 1.63 -4.70 -2.70
CA VAL A 74 0.58 -4.14 -1.85
C VAL A 74 0.40 -4.90 -0.54
N ASP A 75 1.04 -6.04 -0.41
CA ASP A 75 0.96 -6.86 0.78
C ASP A 75 2.28 -6.82 1.55
N TYR A 76 2.17 -6.57 2.84
CA TYR A 76 3.30 -6.52 3.75
C TYR A 76 3.01 -7.42 4.95
N THR A 77 3.98 -8.22 5.32
CA THR A 77 3.93 -8.98 6.57
C THR A 77 5.31 -8.97 7.17
N ASP A 78 5.42 -8.54 8.42
CA ASP A 78 6.70 -8.55 9.11
C ASP A 78 6.51 -8.86 10.59
N PHE A 79 7.61 -9.21 11.24
CA PHE A 79 7.68 -9.55 12.65
C PHE A 79 8.51 -8.51 13.37
N TYR A 80 7.98 -7.97 14.46
CA TYR A 80 8.63 -6.90 15.21
C TYR A 80 8.91 -7.34 16.63
N LYS A 81 10.12 -7.08 17.10
CA LYS A 81 10.52 -7.39 18.47
C LYS A 81 9.96 -6.39 19.46
N THR A 82 9.76 -5.17 19.02
CA THR A 82 9.23 -4.09 19.87
C THR A 82 8.01 -3.44 19.23
N VAL A 83 7.17 -2.88 20.10
CA VAL A 83 5.98 -2.13 19.68
C VAL A 83 6.37 -0.88 18.90
N ASP A 84 7.43 -0.19 19.32
CA ASP A 84 7.85 1.05 18.65
C ASP A 84 8.33 0.80 17.23
N GLU A 85 9.07 -0.27 16.98
CA GLU A 85 9.46 -0.67 15.62
C GLU A 85 8.23 -0.92 14.74
N ALA A 86 7.25 -1.65 15.26
CA ALA A 86 6.03 -1.96 14.52
C ALA A 86 5.24 -0.70 14.16
N VAL A 87 5.06 0.21 15.13
CA VAL A 87 4.36 1.48 14.90
C VAL A 87 5.07 2.34 13.86
N ASP A 88 6.38 2.47 13.98
CA ASP A 88 7.17 3.27 13.05
C ASP A 88 7.07 2.73 11.61
N GLU A 89 7.27 1.44 11.43
CA GLU A 89 7.27 0.84 10.09
C GLU A 89 5.87 0.83 9.46
N VAL A 90 4.84 0.48 10.21
CA VAL A 90 3.47 0.48 9.70
C VAL A 90 3.05 1.88 9.25
N THR A 91 3.31 2.89 10.05
CA THR A 91 2.95 4.27 9.71
C THR A 91 3.78 4.80 8.54
N ASP A 92 5.05 4.43 8.43
CA ASP A 92 5.88 4.78 7.27
C ASP A 92 5.34 4.17 5.98
N ILE A 93 4.94 2.90 6.00
CA ILE A 93 4.34 2.23 4.84
C ILE A 93 3.06 2.95 4.40
N VAL A 94 2.20 3.31 5.35
CA VAL A 94 0.93 3.98 5.05
C VAL A 94 1.17 5.37 4.47
N VAL A 95 2.05 6.16 5.06
CA VAL A 95 2.37 7.51 4.59
C VAL A 95 3.01 7.49 3.20
N ASN A 96 3.82 6.48 2.91
CA ASN A 96 4.48 6.31 1.60
C ASN A 96 3.55 5.72 0.53
N SER A 97 2.28 5.44 0.85
CA SER A 97 1.30 4.92 -0.12
C SER A 97 1.09 5.84 -1.33
N ASP A 98 1.36 7.13 -1.20
CA ASP A 98 1.27 8.07 -2.31
C ASP A 98 2.23 7.72 -3.46
N ILE A 99 3.35 7.07 -3.18
CA ILE A 99 4.27 6.59 -4.21
C ILE A 99 3.58 5.55 -5.09
N ARG A 100 2.81 4.64 -4.47
CA ARG A 100 2.04 3.62 -5.19
C ARG A 100 0.93 4.23 -6.03
N ARG A 101 0.23 5.22 -5.49
CA ARG A 101 -0.80 5.95 -6.23
C ARG A 101 -0.22 6.63 -7.46
N LYS A 102 0.95 7.26 -7.33
CA LYS A 102 1.64 7.89 -8.46
C LYS A 102 2.06 6.87 -9.51
N ALA A 103 2.59 5.71 -9.10
CA ALA A 103 2.97 4.63 -9.99
C ALA A 103 1.75 4.13 -10.79
N LEU A 104 0.63 3.87 -10.11
CA LEU A 104 -0.61 3.43 -10.74
C LEU A 104 -1.13 4.46 -11.74
N LYS A 105 -1.09 5.73 -11.40
CA LYS A 105 -1.49 6.83 -12.27
C LYS A 105 -0.64 6.88 -13.54
N VAL A 106 0.68 6.71 -13.41
CA VAL A 106 1.60 6.69 -14.55
C VAL A 106 1.29 5.51 -15.45
N ILE A 107 1.09 4.33 -14.91
CA ILE A 107 0.78 3.11 -15.68
C ILE A 107 -0.54 3.24 -16.42
N ASN A 108 -1.59 3.77 -15.77
CA ASN A 108 -2.87 4.01 -16.43
C ASN A 108 -2.78 5.03 -17.57
N SER A 109 -1.98 6.08 -17.40
CA SER A 109 -1.71 7.05 -18.46
C SER A 109 -0.97 6.41 -19.62
N PHE A 110 -0.04 5.51 -19.33
CA PHE A 110 0.72 4.77 -20.31
C PHE A 110 -0.18 3.84 -21.15
N GLU A 111 -1.11 3.14 -20.51
CA GLU A 111 -2.09 2.29 -21.19
C GLU A 111 -2.91 3.07 -22.20
N SER A 112 -3.40 4.26 -21.84
CA SER A 112 -4.15 5.12 -22.77
C SER A 112 -3.30 5.52 -23.98
N ILE A 113 -2.03 5.82 -23.79
CA ILE A 113 -1.12 6.15 -24.89
C ILE A 113 -0.91 4.94 -25.80
N ILE A 114 -0.71 3.76 -25.22
CA ILE A 114 -0.47 2.52 -25.95
C ILE A 114 -1.65 2.15 -26.83
N GLU A 115 -2.88 2.33 -26.35
CA GLU A 115 -4.10 2.03 -27.10
C GLU A 115 -4.17 2.83 -28.42
N ASP A 116 -3.64 4.05 -28.42
CA ASP A 116 -3.67 4.94 -29.60
C ASP A 116 -2.40 4.85 -30.47
N MET A 117 -1.40 4.07 -30.05
CA MET A 117 -0.14 3.97 -30.80
C MET A 117 -0.25 3.08 -32.02
N LYS A 118 0.48 3.46 -33.08
CA LYS A 118 0.66 2.65 -34.26
C LYS A 118 1.57 1.45 -33.96
N GLN A 119 1.41 0.37 -34.73
CA GLN A 119 2.13 -0.89 -34.53
C GLN A 119 3.67 -0.70 -34.51
N ASP A 120 4.20 0.11 -35.40
CA ASP A 120 5.65 0.36 -35.44
C ASP A 120 6.15 1.04 -34.19
N ASP A 121 5.41 2.02 -33.67
CA ASP A 121 5.75 2.73 -32.43
C ASP A 121 5.64 1.81 -31.22
N LEU A 122 4.66 0.92 -31.21
CA LEU A 122 4.53 -0.10 -30.16
C LEU A 122 5.74 -1.04 -30.14
N ASN A 123 6.21 -1.47 -31.30
CA ASN A 123 7.37 -2.34 -31.41
C ASN A 123 8.64 -1.66 -30.88
N ILE A 124 8.82 -0.38 -31.17
CA ILE A 124 9.94 0.42 -30.66
C ILE A 124 9.86 0.52 -29.14
N LEU A 125 8.68 0.82 -28.59
CA LEU A 125 8.45 0.93 -27.16
C LEU A 125 8.73 -0.39 -26.44
N LEU A 126 8.22 -1.51 -26.98
CA LEU A 126 8.43 -2.84 -26.40
C LEU A 126 9.92 -3.21 -26.39
N SER A 127 10.65 -2.89 -27.46
CA SER A 127 12.10 -3.12 -27.53
C SER A 127 12.84 -2.30 -26.46
N TYR A 128 12.46 -1.05 -26.29
CA TYR A 128 13.02 -0.18 -25.24
C TYR A 128 12.79 -0.75 -23.84
N ILE A 129 11.55 -1.17 -23.55
CA ILE A 129 11.18 -1.72 -22.24
C ILE A 129 11.97 -3.01 -21.97
N LYS A 130 12.07 -3.92 -22.94
CA LYS A 130 12.81 -5.18 -22.79
C LYS A 130 14.30 -4.95 -22.57
N ASN A 131 14.88 -3.92 -23.18
CA ASN A 131 16.31 -3.63 -23.06
C ASN A 131 16.70 -2.91 -21.76
N ASN A 132 15.77 -2.15 -21.17
CA ASN A 132 16.05 -1.31 -20.01
C ASN A 132 15.40 -1.81 -18.72
N TYR A 133 14.42 -2.72 -18.81
CA TYR A 133 13.71 -3.31 -17.67
C TYR A 133 13.64 -4.82 -17.89
N ASP A 134 13.85 -5.55 -16.84
CA ASP A 134 13.88 -7.02 -16.86
C ASP A 134 12.46 -7.62 -16.93
N LEU A 135 11.88 -7.56 -18.10
CA LEU A 135 10.53 -8.08 -18.35
C LEU A 135 10.56 -9.42 -19.06
#